data_afd266198c1f1544ed6ec45939e1dc44
#
_entry.id   afd266198c1f1544ed6ec45939e1dc44
#
_cell.length_a   1.000
_cell.length_b   1.000
_cell.length_c   1.000
_cell.angle_alpha   90.00
_cell.angle_beta   90.00
_cell.angle_gamma   90.00
#
_symmetry.space_group_name_H-M   'P 1'
#
loop_
_entity.id
_entity.type
_entity.pdbx_description
1 polymer ?
#
loop_
_entity_poly.entity_id
_entity_poly.type
_entity_poly.pdbx_seq_one_letter_code
_entity_poly.pdbx_strand_id
1 'polypeptide(L)'
;MYDNLLQLPLFQGMRKEDFTTILERVKFHFITYKPNETIIRQGTRCDQLFFLLNGSILAHTADKEHNYALSEVFKAPYIIEPYSLFGMDTCFKATYQANEEAKLLSIDKQFIYNELNNYEIFRLNYLNMLSNRCQTASQKLWNGHIGTLEEKFASFLLNRCQRADGEKYLQI
;
A
#
# COMPACT_ATOMS: atom_id res chain seq x y z
N MET A 1 -21.32 -5.58 1.80
CA MET A 1 -19.96 -6.11 1.90
C MET A 1 -19.27 -6.20 0.54
N TYR A 2 -19.91 -6.76 -0.49
CA TYR A 2 -19.36 -6.90 -1.84
C TYR A 2 -19.09 -5.57 -2.55
N ASP A 3 -19.96 -4.58 -2.38
CA ASP A 3 -19.80 -3.26 -3.01
C ASP A 3 -18.53 -2.54 -2.56
N ASN A 4 -18.08 -2.77 -1.32
CA ASN A 4 -16.84 -2.20 -0.81
C ASN A 4 -15.59 -2.86 -1.43
N LEU A 5 -15.66 -4.15 -1.78
CA LEU A 5 -14.55 -4.83 -2.44
C LEU A 5 -14.37 -4.38 -3.89
N LEU A 6 -15.47 -4.07 -4.60
CA LEU A 6 -15.42 -3.51 -5.96
C LEU A 6 -14.80 -2.10 -6.00
N GLN A 7 -14.75 -1.40 -4.87
CA GLN A 7 -14.08 -0.11 -4.75
C GLN A 7 -12.56 -0.24 -4.53
N LEU A 8 -12.07 -1.44 -4.21
CA LEU A 8 -10.63 -1.66 -4.11
C LEU A 8 -9.97 -1.45 -5.48
N PRO A 9 -8.81 -0.78 -5.54
CA PRO A 9 -8.16 -0.45 -6.81
C PRO A 9 -7.99 -1.63 -7.76
N LEU A 10 -7.77 -2.84 -7.21
CA LEU A 10 -7.54 -4.04 -7.99
C LEU A 10 -8.79 -4.54 -8.74
N PHE A 11 -9.99 -4.31 -8.19
CA PHE A 11 -11.26 -4.78 -8.74
C PHE A 11 -12.06 -3.67 -9.45
N GLN A 12 -11.54 -2.45 -9.47
CA GLN A 12 -12.23 -1.31 -10.02
C GLN A 12 -12.50 -1.48 -11.53
N GLY A 13 -13.75 -1.26 -11.95
CA GLY A 13 -14.16 -1.42 -13.34
C GLY A 13 -14.42 -2.86 -13.80
N MET A 14 -14.29 -3.86 -12.91
CA MET A 14 -14.67 -5.23 -13.22
C MET A 14 -16.20 -5.36 -13.32
N ARG A 15 -16.65 -6.25 -14.21
CA ARG A 15 -18.06 -6.62 -14.28
C ARG A 15 -18.47 -7.40 -13.02
N LYS A 16 -19.73 -7.24 -12.60
CA LYS A 16 -20.22 -7.93 -11.41
C LYS A 16 -20.16 -9.47 -11.55
N GLU A 17 -20.40 -9.98 -12.77
CA GLU A 17 -20.35 -11.41 -13.06
C GLU A 17 -18.92 -11.95 -12.92
N ASP A 18 -17.92 -11.24 -13.44
CA ASP A 18 -16.50 -11.62 -13.33
C ASP A 18 -16.04 -11.58 -11.88
N PHE A 19 -16.45 -10.54 -11.15
CA PHE A 19 -16.15 -10.42 -9.73
C PHE A 19 -16.79 -11.52 -8.89
N THR A 20 -18.05 -11.89 -9.18
CA THR A 20 -18.72 -13.02 -8.51
C THR A 20 -17.97 -14.32 -8.76
N THR A 21 -17.52 -14.55 -10.00
CA THR A 21 -16.73 -15.73 -10.34
C THR A 21 -15.39 -15.78 -9.59
N ILE A 22 -14.74 -14.63 -9.42
CA ILE A 22 -13.52 -14.52 -8.59
C ILE A 22 -13.83 -14.85 -7.13
N LEU A 23 -14.92 -14.32 -6.57
CA LEU A 23 -15.31 -14.57 -5.19
C LEU A 23 -15.55 -16.06 -4.90
N GLU A 24 -16.05 -16.83 -5.86
CA GLU A 24 -16.26 -18.26 -5.72
C GLU A 24 -14.96 -19.08 -5.73
N ARG A 25 -13.90 -18.56 -6.39
CA ARG A 25 -12.61 -19.25 -6.59
C ARG A 25 -11.53 -18.80 -5.62
N VAL A 26 -11.56 -17.54 -5.22
CA VAL A 26 -10.52 -16.90 -4.40
C VAL A 26 -10.93 -16.92 -2.94
N LYS A 27 -10.07 -17.46 -2.08
CA LYS A 27 -10.23 -17.34 -0.64
C LYS A 27 -9.80 -15.96 -0.19
N PHE A 28 -10.79 -15.17 0.24
CA PHE A 28 -10.57 -13.88 0.88
C PHE A 28 -10.46 -14.09 2.38
N HIS A 29 -9.33 -13.71 2.96
CA HIS A 29 -9.12 -13.79 4.40
C HIS A 29 -9.32 -12.40 5.01
N PHE A 30 -10.41 -12.27 5.79
CA PHE A 30 -10.71 -11.05 6.53
C PHE A 30 -10.20 -11.19 7.95
N ILE A 31 -9.35 -10.28 8.38
CA ILE A 31 -8.72 -10.29 9.70
C ILE A 31 -8.88 -8.91 10.32
N THR A 32 -9.25 -8.89 11.60
CA THR A 32 -9.28 -7.66 12.40
C THR A 32 -8.11 -7.71 13.39
N TYR A 33 -7.29 -6.67 13.38
CA TYR A 33 -6.17 -6.48 14.30
C TYR A 33 -6.51 -5.41 15.33
N LYS A 34 -6.14 -5.67 16.57
CA LYS A 34 -6.24 -4.69 17.66
C LYS A 34 -5.07 -3.70 17.58
N PRO A 35 -5.20 -2.52 18.21
CA PRO A 35 -4.09 -1.56 18.29
C PRO A 35 -2.79 -2.22 18.78
N ASN A 36 -1.67 -1.88 18.15
CA ASN A 36 -0.32 -2.39 18.41
C ASN A 36 -0.08 -3.87 18.04
N GLU A 37 -1.07 -4.59 17.49
CA GLU A 37 -0.80 -5.94 16.97
C GLU A 37 0.04 -5.89 15.69
N THR A 38 1.04 -6.76 15.62
CA THR A 38 1.88 -6.90 14.41
C THR A 38 1.13 -7.65 13.33
N ILE A 39 1.01 -7.03 12.17
CA ILE A 39 0.36 -7.59 10.98
C ILE A 39 1.39 -8.35 10.15
N ILE A 40 2.52 -7.71 9.87
CA ILE A 40 3.61 -8.20 9.02
C ILE A 40 4.93 -7.80 9.66
N ARG A 41 5.94 -8.67 9.57
CA ARG A 41 7.30 -8.37 10.01
C ARG A 41 8.20 -8.11 8.81
N GLN A 42 9.07 -7.12 8.92
CA GLN A 42 10.13 -6.84 7.94
C GLN A 42 10.95 -8.10 7.65
N GLY A 43 11.27 -8.35 6.38
CA GLY A 43 12.05 -9.49 5.94
C GLY A 43 11.25 -10.79 5.81
N THR A 44 9.98 -10.84 6.22
CA THR A 44 9.13 -12.02 5.94
C THR A 44 8.74 -12.07 4.47
N ARG A 45 8.58 -13.28 3.95
CA ARG A 45 8.20 -13.50 2.55
C ARG A 45 6.79 -13.01 2.28
N CYS A 46 6.61 -12.33 1.15
CA CYS A 46 5.33 -11.82 0.68
C CYS A 46 4.63 -12.89 -0.17
N ASP A 47 3.83 -13.72 0.47
CA ASP A 47 3.03 -14.76 -0.19
C ASP A 47 1.54 -14.40 -0.27
N GLN A 48 1.15 -13.23 0.24
CA GLN A 48 -0.20 -12.68 0.20
C GLN A 48 -0.18 -11.18 -0.10
N LEU A 49 -1.21 -10.71 -0.80
CA LEU A 49 -1.47 -9.28 -1.00
C LEU A 49 -2.45 -8.80 0.08
N PHE A 50 -2.08 -7.78 0.83
CA PHE A 50 -2.87 -7.22 1.93
C PHE A 50 -3.50 -5.89 1.55
N PHE A 51 -4.80 -5.77 1.83
CA PHE A 51 -5.60 -4.56 1.66
C PHE A 51 -6.06 -4.09 3.03
N LEU A 52 -5.72 -2.89 3.42
CA LEU A 52 -6.30 -2.21 4.57
C LEU A 52 -7.65 -1.64 4.16
N LEU A 53 -8.73 -2.18 4.74
CA LEU A 53 -10.11 -1.82 4.43
C LEU A 53 -10.65 -0.74 5.36
N ASN A 54 -10.19 -0.74 6.61
CA ASN A 54 -10.61 0.22 7.63
C ASN A 54 -9.49 0.42 8.65
N GLY A 55 -9.45 1.58 9.29
CA GLY A 55 -8.45 1.93 10.29
C GLY A 55 -7.16 2.47 9.69
N SER A 56 -6.10 2.42 10.48
CA SER A 56 -4.75 2.84 10.11
C SER A 56 -3.68 1.87 10.60
N ILE A 57 -2.57 1.81 9.86
CA ILE A 57 -1.42 0.99 10.16
C ILE A 57 -0.16 1.83 10.23
N LEU A 58 0.77 1.46 11.09
CA LEU A 58 2.10 2.04 11.22
C LEU A 58 3.08 1.12 10.51
N ALA A 59 3.78 1.63 9.51
CA ALA A 59 4.93 0.98 8.90
C ALA A 59 6.20 1.44 9.61
N HIS A 60 7.04 0.50 10.02
CA HIS A 60 8.32 0.77 10.67
C HIS A 60 9.42 0.02 9.94
N THR A 61 10.40 0.76 9.42
CA THR A 61 11.62 0.22 8.81
C THR A 61 12.80 0.62 9.66
N ALA A 62 13.62 -0.35 10.05
CA ALA A 62 14.84 -0.09 10.80
C ALA A 62 16.04 -0.63 10.01
N ASP A 63 17.06 0.20 9.88
CA ASP A 63 18.39 -0.16 9.42
C ASP A 63 19.33 -0.08 10.62
N LYS A 64 19.75 -1.27 11.09
CA LYS A 64 20.62 -1.37 12.28
C LYS A 64 22.06 -0.98 11.98
N GLU A 65 22.52 -1.14 10.73
CA GLU A 65 23.89 -0.82 10.34
C GLU A 65 24.13 0.70 10.33
N HIS A 66 23.10 1.45 9.88
CA HIS A 66 23.19 2.90 9.80
C HIS A 66 22.49 3.64 10.95
N ASN A 67 21.98 2.91 11.94
CA ASN A 67 21.22 3.44 13.08
C ASN A 67 20.06 4.38 12.65
N TYR A 68 19.35 3.96 11.62
CA TYR A 68 18.25 4.71 11.00
C TYR A 68 16.93 3.98 11.21
N ALA A 69 15.90 4.72 11.58
CA ALA A 69 14.54 4.21 11.66
C ALA A 69 13.57 5.20 11.03
N LEU A 70 12.68 4.68 10.19
CA LEU A 70 11.60 5.43 9.57
C LEU A 70 10.26 4.85 10.00
N SER A 71 9.34 5.72 10.38
CA SER A 71 7.96 5.33 10.68
C SER A 71 6.99 6.17 9.85
N GLU A 72 6.01 5.52 9.23
CA GLU A 72 5.00 6.16 8.40
C GLU A 72 3.62 5.55 8.70
N VAL A 73 2.60 6.41 8.84
CA VAL A 73 1.22 5.98 9.08
C VAL A 73 0.46 5.96 7.77
N PHE A 74 -0.19 4.83 7.48
CA PHE A 74 -1.07 4.67 6.33
C PHE A 74 -2.51 4.47 6.79
N LYS A 75 -3.45 5.19 6.17
CA LYS A 75 -4.89 5.09 6.44
C LYS A 75 -5.59 4.32 5.32
N ALA A 76 -6.68 3.64 5.67
CA ALA A 76 -7.53 2.97 4.71
C ALA A 76 -8.18 3.98 3.72
N PRO A 77 -8.38 3.59 2.44
CA PRO A 77 -7.96 2.32 1.82
C PRO A 77 -6.47 2.32 1.43
N TYR A 78 -5.76 1.24 1.73
CA TYR A 78 -4.34 1.13 1.40
C TYR A 78 -3.97 -0.30 1.03
N ILE A 79 -3.00 -0.48 0.12
CA ILE A 79 -2.45 -1.78 -0.27
C ILE A 79 -1.01 -1.85 0.20
N ILE A 80 -0.71 -2.87 1.02
CA ILE A 80 0.60 -3.05 1.63
C ILE A 80 1.55 -3.65 0.59
N GLU A 81 2.61 -2.92 0.27
CA GLU A 81 3.74 -3.34 -0.57
C GLU A 81 3.39 -4.25 -1.75
N PRO A 82 2.49 -3.86 -2.66
CA PRO A 82 2.08 -4.71 -3.78
C PRO A 82 3.24 -5.10 -4.70
N TYR A 83 4.34 -4.35 -4.65
CA TYR A 83 5.57 -4.61 -5.41
C TYR A 83 6.41 -5.73 -4.81
N SER A 84 6.23 -6.07 -3.54
CA SER A 84 6.95 -7.18 -2.89
C SER A 84 6.35 -8.57 -3.20
N LEU A 85 5.15 -8.61 -3.84
CA LEU A 85 4.50 -9.87 -4.17
C LEU A 85 5.25 -10.65 -5.26
N PHE A 86 5.81 -9.93 -6.26
CA PHE A 86 6.57 -10.48 -7.38
C PHE A 86 7.93 -9.77 -7.49
N GLY A 87 8.79 -10.29 -8.35
CA GLY A 87 10.11 -9.72 -8.61
C GLY A 87 11.23 -10.51 -7.95
N MET A 88 12.42 -9.93 -7.92
CA MET A 88 13.63 -10.61 -7.45
C MET A 88 13.70 -10.69 -5.93
N ASP A 89 13.17 -9.68 -5.22
CA ASP A 89 13.11 -9.65 -3.77
C ASP A 89 11.66 -9.57 -3.31
N THR A 90 11.16 -10.71 -2.84
CA THR A 90 9.77 -10.89 -2.41
C THR A 90 9.59 -10.83 -0.90
N CYS A 91 10.48 -10.12 -0.19
CA CYS A 91 10.35 -9.89 1.25
C CYS A 91 9.77 -8.50 1.54
N PHE A 92 8.92 -8.41 2.56
CA PHE A 92 8.41 -7.14 3.04
C PHE A 92 9.52 -6.23 3.53
N LYS A 93 9.49 -4.95 3.15
CA LYS A 93 10.52 -3.96 3.45
C LYS A 93 10.33 -3.26 4.79
N ALA A 94 9.14 -3.37 5.38
CA ALA A 94 8.80 -2.78 6.67
C ALA A 94 8.06 -3.76 7.57
N THR A 95 8.09 -3.49 8.88
CA THR A 95 7.17 -4.09 9.85
C THR A 95 5.91 -3.25 9.90
N TYR A 96 4.75 -3.89 9.75
CA TYR A 96 3.45 -3.24 9.81
C TYR A 96 2.74 -3.64 11.10
N GLN A 97 2.25 -2.64 11.82
CA GLN A 97 1.46 -2.79 13.05
C GLN A 97 0.14 -2.02 12.91
N ALA A 98 -0.90 -2.51 13.54
CA ALA A 98 -2.15 -1.77 13.63
C ALA A 98 -1.95 -0.55 14.55
N ASN A 99 -2.17 0.66 14.03
CA ASN A 99 -2.08 1.91 14.80
C ASN A 99 -3.36 2.14 15.63
N GLU A 100 -4.47 1.64 15.13
CA GLU A 100 -5.79 1.55 15.76
C GLU A 100 -6.43 0.22 15.36
N GLU A 101 -7.70 -0.05 15.70
CA GLU A 101 -8.37 -1.23 15.17
C GLU A 101 -8.36 -1.19 13.64
N ALA A 102 -7.72 -2.19 13.03
CA ALA A 102 -7.52 -2.25 11.60
C ALA A 102 -8.16 -3.52 11.01
N LYS A 103 -8.96 -3.35 9.96
CA LYS A 103 -9.58 -4.45 9.22
C LYS A 103 -8.85 -4.64 7.90
N LEU A 104 -8.29 -5.83 7.73
CA LEU A 104 -7.54 -6.19 6.54
C LEU A 104 -8.22 -7.32 5.79
N LEU A 105 -8.01 -7.30 4.48
CA LEU A 105 -8.25 -8.41 3.57
C LEU A 105 -6.92 -8.89 3.05
N SER A 106 -6.68 -10.21 3.04
CA SER A 106 -5.55 -10.78 2.32
C SER A 106 -5.99 -11.78 1.25
N ILE A 107 -5.21 -11.83 0.17
CA ILE A 107 -5.40 -12.71 -0.98
C ILE A 107 -4.07 -13.41 -1.26
N ASP A 108 -4.09 -14.73 -1.40
CA ASP A 108 -2.89 -15.51 -1.67
C ASP A 108 -2.28 -15.17 -3.04
N LYS A 109 -0.97 -15.11 -3.10
CA LYS A 109 -0.19 -14.83 -4.32
C LYS A 109 -0.58 -15.72 -5.50
N GLN A 110 -0.82 -17.01 -5.25
CA GLN A 110 -1.19 -17.95 -6.30
C GLN A 110 -2.51 -17.57 -6.98
N PHE A 111 -3.48 -17.10 -6.22
CA PHE A 111 -4.75 -16.62 -6.78
C PHE A 111 -4.55 -15.35 -7.60
N ILE A 112 -3.79 -14.38 -7.06
CA ILE A 112 -3.46 -13.16 -7.81
C ILE A 112 -2.84 -13.51 -9.16
N TYR A 113 -1.86 -14.41 -9.18
CA TYR A 113 -1.19 -14.84 -10.40
C TYR A 113 -2.16 -15.48 -11.42
N ASN A 114 -3.04 -16.38 -10.95
CA ASN A 114 -4.00 -17.05 -11.81
C ASN A 114 -5.01 -16.05 -12.40
N GLU A 115 -5.56 -15.15 -11.57
CA GLU A 115 -6.60 -14.20 -12.00
C GLU A 115 -6.03 -13.07 -12.87
N LEU A 116 -4.76 -12.69 -12.72
CA LEU A 116 -4.09 -11.77 -13.63
C LEU A 116 -4.09 -12.28 -15.08
N ASN A 117 -4.07 -13.59 -15.27
CA ASN A 117 -4.11 -14.20 -16.60
C ASN A 117 -5.54 -14.30 -17.16
N ASN A 118 -6.54 -14.42 -16.30
CA ASN A 118 -7.93 -14.65 -16.68
C ASN A 118 -8.71 -13.36 -16.97
N TYR A 119 -8.35 -12.25 -16.28
CA TYR A 119 -9.10 -11.00 -16.37
C TYR A 119 -8.20 -9.82 -16.75
N GLU A 120 -8.44 -9.26 -17.93
CA GLU A 120 -7.64 -8.13 -18.45
C GLU A 120 -7.71 -6.89 -17.55
N ILE A 121 -8.91 -6.54 -17.07
CA ILE A 121 -9.10 -5.37 -16.17
C ILE A 121 -8.34 -5.57 -14.86
N PHE A 122 -8.39 -6.77 -14.28
CA PHE A 122 -7.64 -7.08 -13.07
C PHE A 122 -6.13 -6.91 -13.28
N ARG A 123 -5.60 -7.45 -14.38
CA ARG A 123 -4.19 -7.31 -14.77
C ARG A 123 -3.81 -5.84 -14.98
N LEU A 124 -4.64 -5.08 -15.72
CA LEU A 124 -4.40 -3.67 -15.97
C LEU A 124 -4.38 -2.85 -14.67
N ASN A 125 -5.32 -3.11 -13.77
CA ASN A 125 -5.37 -2.45 -12.47
C ASN A 125 -4.12 -2.76 -11.62
N TYR A 126 -3.65 -4.01 -11.64
CA TYR A 126 -2.43 -4.38 -10.94
C TYR A 126 -1.20 -3.67 -11.53
N LEU A 127 -1.06 -3.63 -12.86
CA LEU A 127 0.01 -2.91 -13.53
C LEU A 127 -0.03 -1.40 -13.25
N ASN A 128 -1.21 -0.78 -13.31
CA ASN A 128 -1.39 0.63 -12.99
C ASN A 128 -0.99 0.93 -11.55
N MET A 129 -1.37 0.07 -10.61
CA MET A 129 -1.01 0.20 -9.20
C MET A 129 0.51 0.16 -9.01
N LEU A 130 1.22 -0.78 -9.65
CA LEU A 130 2.68 -0.86 -9.59
C LEU A 130 3.34 0.34 -10.28
N SER A 131 2.85 0.74 -11.44
CA SER A 131 3.36 1.88 -12.20
C SER A 131 3.23 3.18 -11.39
N ASN A 132 2.09 3.41 -10.76
CA ASN A 132 1.87 4.58 -9.91
C ASN A 132 2.82 4.60 -8.70
N ARG A 133 3.09 3.44 -8.09
CA ARG A 133 4.08 3.33 -7.00
C ARG A 133 5.49 3.63 -7.49
N CYS A 134 5.86 3.09 -8.64
CA CYS A 134 7.18 3.34 -9.25
C CYS A 134 7.36 4.84 -9.59
N GLN A 135 6.37 5.46 -10.21
CA GLN A 135 6.40 6.89 -10.54
C GLN A 135 6.52 7.75 -9.29
N THR A 136 5.75 7.45 -8.24
CA THR A 136 5.83 8.17 -6.96
C THR A 136 7.21 8.03 -6.32
N ALA A 137 7.77 6.81 -6.31
CA ALA A 137 9.11 6.56 -5.78
C ALA A 137 10.19 7.30 -6.59
N SER A 138 10.12 7.25 -7.92
CA SER A 138 11.02 7.95 -8.82
C SER A 138 10.97 9.47 -8.58
N GLN A 139 9.78 10.04 -8.44
CA GLN A 139 9.62 11.46 -8.17
C GLN A 139 10.19 11.88 -6.81
N LYS A 140 9.99 11.05 -5.77
CA LYS A 140 10.60 11.29 -4.45
C LYS A 140 12.15 11.29 -4.53
N LEU A 141 12.73 10.33 -5.27
CA LEU A 141 14.18 10.27 -5.49
C LEU A 141 14.68 11.51 -6.25
N TRP A 142 14.00 11.87 -7.35
CA TRP A 142 14.35 13.05 -8.13
C TRP A 142 14.32 14.31 -7.28
N ASN A 143 13.26 14.57 -6.57
CA ASN A 143 13.11 15.73 -5.69
C ASN A 143 14.15 15.74 -4.54
N GLY A 144 14.64 14.58 -4.12
CA GLY A 144 15.70 14.45 -3.12
C GLY A 144 17.09 14.76 -3.64
N HIS A 145 17.32 14.70 -4.96
CA HIS A 145 18.65 14.91 -5.56
C HIS A 145 18.88 16.31 -6.13
N ILE A 146 17.82 17.05 -6.46
CA ILE A 146 17.91 18.36 -7.08
C ILE A 146 17.84 19.46 -6.00
N GLY A 147 18.71 20.50 -6.16
CA GLY A 147 18.68 21.70 -5.38
C GLY A 147 19.62 21.73 -4.17
N THR A 148 19.79 22.95 -3.63
CA THR A 148 20.53 23.20 -2.40
C THR A 148 19.78 22.65 -1.18
N LEU A 149 20.41 22.66 -0.01
CA LEU A 149 19.77 22.22 1.24
C LEU A 149 18.54 23.08 1.55
N GLU A 150 18.64 24.39 1.28
CA GLU A 150 17.55 25.35 1.49
C GLU A 150 16.37 25.06 0.55
N GLU A 151 16.62 24.75 -0.71
CA GLU A 151 15.59 24.39 -1.69
C GLU A 151 14.90 23.06 -1.32
N LYS A 152 15.69 22.08 -0.85
CA LYS A 152 15.15 20.81 -0.36
C LYS A 152 14.28 21.01 0.87
N PHE A 153 14.71 21.86 1.80
CA PHE A 153 13.95 22.20 2.99
C PHE A 153 12.67 22.97 2.64
N ALA A 154 12.75 23.94 1.75
CA ALA A 154 11.59 24.68 1.27
C ALA A 154 10.59 23.76 0.56
N SER A 155 11.06 22.85 -0.28
CA SER A 155 10.21 21.83 -0.96
C SER A 155 9.57 20.88 0.03
N PHE A 156 10.30 20.45 1.06
CA PHE A 156 9.77 19.63 2.14
C PHE A 156 8.61 20.34 2.89
N LEU A 157 8.82 21.60 3.24
CA LEU A 157 7.78 22.40 3.89
C LEU A 157 6.56 22.60 3.00
N LEU A 158 6.77 22.95 1.72
CA LEU A 158 5.68 23.14 0.75
C LEU A 158 4.85 21.87 0.53
N ASN A 159 5.50 20.71 0.48
CA ASN A 159 4.82 19.42 0.35
C ASN A 159 3.99 19.03 1.59
N ARG A 160 4.34 19.60 2.74
CA ARG A 160 3.61 19.41 4.00
C ARG A 160 2.54 20.48 4.26
N CYS A 161 2.51 21.55 3.44
CA CYS A 161 1.45 22.52 3.53
C CYS A 161 0.13 21.91 3.04
N GLN A 162 -0.87 21.85 3.92
CA GLN A 162 -2.24 21.51 3.54
C GLN A 162 -2.96 22.78 3.06
N ARG A 163 -3.80 22.64 2.04
CA ARG A 163 -4.70 23.71 1.63
C ARG A 163 -6.06 23.43 2.25
N ALA A 164 -6.51 24.31 3.15
CA ALA A 164 -7.89 24.39 3.58
C ALA A 164 -8.38 25.77 3.18
N ASP A 165 -9.49 25.87 2.49
CA ASP A 165 -10.17 27.14 2.12
C ASP A 165 -9.25 28.20 1.46
N GLY A 166 -8.27 27.76 0.68
CA GLY A 166 -7.30 28.63 0.01
C GLY A 166 -6.12 29.10 0.86
N GLU A 167 -6.13 28.86 2.15
CA GLU A 167 -5.01 29.13 3.03
C GLU A 167 -4.02 27.96 3.10
N LYS A 168 -2.73 28.30 3.18
CA LYS A 168 -1.65 27.32 3.38
C LYS A 168 -1.28 27.31 4.86
N TYR A 169 -1.39 26.17 5.52
CA TYR A 169 -0.85 26.01 6.86
C TYR A 169 0.05 24.77 6.93
N LEU A 170 1.03 24.84 7.82
CA LEU A 170 1.95 23.77 8.09
C LEU A 170 1.50 23.03 9.34
N GLN A 171 1.24 21.75 9.24
CA GLN A 171 1.04 20.89 10.40
C GLN A 171 2.39 20.23 10.72
N ILE A 172 3.00 20.64 11.82
CA ILE A 172 4.28 20.12 12.34
C ILE A 172 4.00 18.99 13.29
#